data_ca2218d93c66d1249b434dda926ff5d1
#
_entry.id   ca2218d93c66d1249b434dda926ff5d1
#
_cell.length_a   1.000
_cell.length_b   1.000
_cell.length_c   1.000
_cell.angle_alpha   90.00
_cell.angle_beta   90.00
_cell.angle_gamma   90.00
#
_symmetry.space_group_name_H-M   'P 1'
#
loop_
_entity.id
_entity.type
_entity.pdbx_description
1 polymer ?
#
loop_
_entity_poly.entity_id
_entity_poly.type
_entity_poly.pdbx_seq_one_letter_code
_entity_poly.pdbx_strand_id
1 'polypeptide(L)'
;MNLVTIEHLTKSYTERLLFDDTAFSLNEGEKVGLIGVNGTGKSTLLKIVAGLEEPDDGSVVRTRNLYIRYLPQIPEFVESDTVLESVERENASEPHFTSRDELLATAKNILNKLGITDHEARIGTLSGGQRKRVALAGVLLSTADLLIL
;
A
#
# COMPACT_ATOMS: atom_id res chain seq x y z
N MET A 1 -8.27 -13.30 -13.30
CA MET A 1 -6.86 -13.50 -13.69
C MET A 1 -6.02 -13.66 -12.43
N ASN A 2 -5.01 -14.55 -12.45
CA ASN A 2 -4.09 -14.68 -11.32
C ASN A 2 -3.10 -13.49 -11.31
N LEU A 3 -2.96 -12.82 -10.18
CA LEU A 3 -2.07 -11.68 -10.03
C LEU A 3 -0.72 -12.07 -9.44
N VAL A 4 -0.75 -12.86 -8.36
CA VAL A 4 0.45 -13.30 -7.64
C VAL A 4 0.28 -14.75 -7.22
N THR A 5 1.30 -15.54 -7.41
CA THR A 5 1.41 -16.91 -6.87
C THR A 5 2.69 -17.02 -6.05
N ILE A 6 2.56 -17.54 -4.85
CA ILE A 6 3.68 -17.87 -3.97
C ILE A 6 3.70 -19.38 -3.77
N GLU A 7 4.87 -19.99 -3.95
CA GLU A 7 5.09 -21.41 -3.79
C GLU A 7 6.36 -21.66 -2.94
N HIS A 8 6.24 -22.57 -2.00
CA HIS A 8 7.35 -23.03 -1.15
C HIS A 8 8.06 -21.89 -0.40
N LEU A 9 7.32 -20.82 -0.02
CA LEU A 9 7.88 -19.66 0.65
C LEU A 9 8.51 -20.05 1.97
N THR A 10 9.78 -19.75 2.11
CA THR A 10 10.52 -19.82 3.37
C THR A 10 11.16 -18.48 3.68
N LYS A 11 10.99 -18.02 4.90
CA LYS A 11 11.56 -16.76 5.40
C LYS A 11 11.86 -16.85 6.88
N SER A 12 13.06 -16.42 7.26
CA SER A 12 13.46 -16.31 8.66
C SER A 12 14.13 -14.98 8.93
N TYR A 13 14.05 -14.53 10.16
CA TYR A 13 14.89 -13.46 10.68
C TYR A 13 15.70 -13.99 11.83
N THR A 14 17.02 -13.92 11.71
CA THR A 14 17.97 -14.52 12.66
C THR A 14 17.69 -16.01 12.85
N GLU A 15 17.34 -16.44 14.06
CA GLU A 15 17.02 -17.84 14.39
C GLU A 15 15.53 -18.17 14.33
N ARG A 16 14.68 -17.17 14.03
CA ARG A 16 13.21 -17.36 13.99
C ARG A 16 12.71 -17.57 12.58
N LEU A 17 12.17 -18.76 12.33
CA LEU A 17 11.44 -19.08 11.11
C LEU A 17 10.07 -18.41 11.13
N LEU A 18 9.76 -17.59 10.12
CA LEU A 18 8.46 -16.94 9.96
C LEU A 18 7.52 -17.73 9.06
N PHE A 19 8.04 -18.23 7.94
CA PHE A 19 7.32 -19.03 6.96
C PHE A 19 8.14 -20.26 6.62
N ASP A 20 7.45 -21.39 6.54
CA ASP A 20 8.01 -22.68 6.18
C ASP A 20 7.08 -23.35 5.17
N ASP A 21 7.58 -23.49 3.95
CA ASP A 21 6.86 -24.12 2.82
C ASP A 21 5.43 -23.57 2.61
N THR A 22 5.27 -22.26 2.73
CA THR A 22 3.98 -21.59 2.60
C THR A 22 3.65 -21.35 1.12
N ALA A 23 2.42 -21.61 0.73
CA ALA A 23 1.92 -21.36 -0.62
C ALA A 23 0.57 -20.66 -0.58
N PHE A 24 0.36 -19.71 -1.48
CA PHE A 24 -0.95 -19.10 -1.74
C PHE A 24 -0.96 -18.37 -3.08
N SER A 25 -2.15 -18.01 -3.54
CA SER A 25 -2.33 -17.20 -4.76
C SER A 25 -3.36 -16.10 -4.53
N LEU A 26 -3.20 -15.01 -5.28
CA LEU A 26 -4.12 -13.87 -5.32
C LEU A 26 -4.65 -13.72 -6.74
N ASN A 27 -5.96 -13.58 -6.87
CA ASN A 27 -6.61 -13.37 -8.16
C ASN A 27 -7.26 -11.98 -8.22
N GLU A 28 -7.43 -11.49 -9.43
CA GLU A 28 -8.12 -10.23 -9.71
C GLU A 28 -9.51 -10.22 -9.07
N GLY A 29 -9.88 -9.11 -8.43
CA GLY A 29 -11.15 -8.92 -7.74
C GLY A 29 -11.25 -9.57 -6.36
N GLU A 30 -10.24 -10.32 -5.93
CA GLU A 30 -10.22 -10.89 -4.58
C GLU A 30 -9.91 -9.82 -3.53
N LYS A 31 -10.51 -9.98 -2.35
CA LYS A 31 -10.19 -9.22 -1.13
C LYS A 31 -9.75 -10.19 -0.07
N VAL A 32 -8.50 -10.10 0.33
CA VAL A 32 -7.88 -11.02 1.28
C VAL A 32 -7.46 -10.28 2.55
N GLY A 33 -7.88 -10.80 3.70
CA GLY A 33 -7.44 -10.31 5.01
C GLY A 33 -6.38 -11.23 5.59
N LEU A 34 -5.27 -10.64 6.04
CA LEU A 34 -4.20 -11.36 6.72
C LEU A 34 -4.31 -11.15 8.23
N ILE A 35 -4.59 -12.22 8.95
CA ILE A 35 -4.83 -12.20 10.41
C ILE A 35 -3.76 -12.99 11.13
N GLY A 36 -3.33 -12.48 12.26
CA GLY A 36 -2.36 -13.14 13.15
C GLY A 36 -1.89 -12.20 14.25
N VAL A 37 -1.28 -12.76 15.28
CA VAL A 37 -0.67 -11.97 16.35
C VAL A 37 0.56 -11.22 15.85
N ASN A 38 0.95 -10.14 16.55
CA ASN A 38 2.14 -9.38 16.20
C ASN A 38 3.41 -10.27 16.25
N GLY A 39 4.31 -10.06 15.31
CA GLY A 39 5.55 -10.82 15.20
C GLY A 39 5.43 -12.17 14.51
N THR A 40 4.30 -12.49 13.86
CA THR A 40 4.12 -13.72 13.06
C THR A 40 4.56 -13.58 11.60
N GLY A 41 5.01 -12.39 11.19
CA GLY A 41 5.52 -12.16 9.85
C GLY A 41 4.52 -11.57 8.85
N LYS A 42 3.35 -11.06 9.31
CA LYS A 42 2.35 -10.46 8.41
C LYS A 42 2.93 -9.35 7.52
N SER A 43 3.61 -8.38 8.12
CA SER A 43 4.23 -7.28 7.38
C SER A 43 5.33 -7.75 6.43
N THR A 44 6.08 -8.79 6.82
CA THR A 44 7.10 -9.41 5.96
C THR A 44 6.46 -10.06 4.75
N LEU A 45 5.37 -10.81 4.93
CA LEU A 45 4.63 -11.42 3.83
C LEU A 45 4.11 -10.37 2.85
N LEU A 46 3.51 -9.29 3.37
CA LEU A 46 3.01 -8.19 2.54
C LEU A 46 4.13 -7.51 1.74
N LYS A 47 5.31 -7.32 2.34
CA LYS A 47 6.49 -6.79 1.64
C LYS A 47 7.01 -7.74 0.57
N ILE A 48 6.99 -9.04 0.81
CA ILE A 48 7.37 -10.05 -0.18
C ILE A 48 6.39 -10.03 -1.35
N VAL A 49 5.08 -9.99 -1.09
CA VAL A 49 4.04 -9.86 -2.14
C VAL A 49 4.26 -8.59 -2.95
N ALA A 50 4.57 -7.48 -2.29
CA ALA A 50 4.84 -6.18 -2.92
C ALA A 50 6.15 -6.13 -3.73
N GLY A 51 7.06 -7.09 -3.53
CA GLY A 51 8.39 -7.07 -4.14
C GLY A 51 9.39 -6.16 -3.43
N LEU A 52 9.09 -5.75 -2.20
CA LEU A 52 9.94 -4.91 -1.37
C LEU A 52 10.93 -5.73 -0.54
N GLU A 53 10.71 -7.03 -0.44
CA GLU A 53 11.55 -7.97 0.28
C GLU A 53 11.58 -9.32 -0.45
N GLU A 54 12.74 -9.98 -0.45
CA GLU A 54 12.90 -11.29 -1.08
C GLU A 54 12.69 -12.42 -0.06
N PRO A 55 12.12 -13.56 -0.47
CA PRO A 55 12.10 -14.76 0.35
C PRO A 55 13.51 -15.34 0.50
N ASP A 56 13.75 -16.16 1.53
CA ASP A 56 15.00 -16.92 1.67
C ASP A 56 15.00 -18.13 0.74
N ASP A 57 13.83 -18.74 0.53
CA ASP A 57 13.61 -19.82 -0.43
C ASP A 57 12.16 -19.78 -0.94
N GLY A 58 11.92 -20.48 -2.04
CA GLY A 58 10.64 -20.51 -2.72
C GLY A 58 10.56 -19.52 -3.88
N SER A 59 9.38 -19.41 -4.46
CA SER A 59 9.13 -18.55 -5.62
C SER A 59 7.95 -17.62 -5.43
N VAL A 60 8.09 -16.40 -5.95
CA VAL A 60 7.01 -15.42 -6.04
C VAL A 60 6.84 -15.03 -7.49
N VAL A 61 5.80 -15.55 -8.11
CA VAL A 61 5.47 -15.26 -9.51
C VAL A 61 4.41 -14.16 -9.54
N ARG A 62 4.69 -13.08 -10.23
CA ARG A 62 3.77 -11.97 -10.46
C ARG A 62 3.39 -11.90 -11.92
N THR A 63 2.14 -11.56 -12.20
CA THR A 63 1.71 -11.29 -13.58
C THR A 63 2.56 -10.18 -14.18
N ARG A 64 2.88 -10.30 -15.47
CA ARG A 64 3.69 -9.32 -16.20
C ARG A 64 3.03 -7.94 -16.14
N ASN A 65 3.85 -6.93 -15.84
CA ASN A 65 3.43 -5.53 -15.69
C ASN A 65 2.41 -5.29 -14.56
N LEU A 66 2.34 -6.17 -13.56
CA LEU A 66 1.50 -5.97 -12.39
C LEU A 66 1.87 -4.68 -11.66
N TYR A 67 0.94 -3.75 -11.58
CA TYR A 67 1.11 -2.51 -10.84
C TYR A 67 0.63 -2.69 -9.40
N ILE A 68 1.55 -2.60 -8.45
CA ILE A 68 1.29 -2.78 -7.02
C ILE A 68 1.48 -1.45 -6.30
N ARG A 69 0.53 -1.08 -5.45
CA ARG A 69 0.68 0.00 -4.46
C ARG A 69 0.68 -0.60 -3.07
N TYR A 70 1.68 -0.24 -2.30
CA TYR A 70 1.86 -0.68 -0.92
C TYR A 70 1.75 0.51 0.03
N LEU A 71 0.83 0.42 1.01
CA LEU A 71 0.72 1.38 2.09
C LEU A 71 1.54 0.88 3.29
N PRO A 72 2.67 1.51 3.62
CA PRO A 72 3.47 1.10 4.76
C PRO A 72 2.71 1.35 6.07
N GLN A 73 3.00 0.56 7.10
CA GLN A 73 2.38 0.70 8.43
C GLN A 73 2.67 2.07 9.05
N ILE A 74 3.85 2.63 8.77
CA ILE A 74 4.27 3.99 9.16
C ILE A 74 4.55 4.76 7.86
N PRO A 75 3.57 5.53 7.35
CA PRO A 75 3.76 6.34 6.16
C PRO A 75 4.76 7.48 6.40
N GLU A 76 5.57 7.78 5.39
CA GLU A 76 6.48 8.92 5.40
C GLU A 76 5.82 10.13 4.73
N PHE A 77 6.02 11.31 5.30
CA PHE A 77 5.46 12.56 4.83
C PHE A 77 6.47 13.69 4.85
N VAL A 78 6.24 14.69 4.01
CA VAL A 78 6.87 15.99 4.13
C VAL A 78 6.01 16.84 5.09
N GLU A 79 6.50 17.10 6.28
CA GLU A 79 5.75 17.77 7.37
C GLU A 79 5.21 19.17 7.00
N SER A 80 5.90 19.87 6.10
CA SER A 80 5.52 21.20 5.60
C SER A 80 4.46 21.17 4.48
N ASP A 81 4.20 20.02 3.87
CA ASP A 81 3.16 19.91 2.86
C ASP A 81 1.77 20.08 3.49
N THR A 82 0.83 20.60 2.71
CA THR A 82 -0.58 20.48 3.05
C THR A 82 -1.05 19.04 2.79
N VAL A 83 -2.20 18.68 3.35
CA VAL A 83 -2.87 17.40 3.07
C VAL A 83 -2.99 17.17 1.57
N LEU A 84 -3.46 18.19 0.85
CA LEU A 84 -3.67 18.09 -0.61
C LEU A 84 -2.36 17.96 -1.39
N GLU A 85 -1.34 18.75 -1.03
CA GLU A 85 0.00 18.66 -1.64
C GLU A 85 0.63 17.28 -1.43
N SER A 86 0.45 16.69 -0.25
CA SER A 86 0.94 15.35 0.05
C SER A 86 0.32 14.28 -0.85
N VAL A 87 -1.00 14.30 -1.03
CA VAL A 87 -1.72 13.37 -1.89
C VAL A 87 -1.39 13.60 -3.36
N GLU A 88 -1.26 14.86 -3.78
CA GLU A 88 -0.84 15.24 -5.14
C GLU A 88 0.57 14.70 -5.44
N ARG A 89 1.52 14.90 -4.55
CA ARG A 89 2.91 14.43 -4.70
C ARG A 89 2.98 12.92 -4.89
N GLU A 90 2.22 12.19 -4.11
CA GLU A 90 2.19 10.72 -4.16
C GLU A 90 1.61 10.19 -5.47
N ASN A 91 0.73 10.96 -6.12
CA ASN A 91 0.02 10.55 -7.33
C ASN A 91 0.42 11.34 -8.58
N ALA A 92 1.51 12.10 -8.55
CA ALA A 92 1.94 12.95 -9.64
C ALA A 92 2.25 12.18 -10.95
N SER A 93 2.60 10.90 -10.85
CA SER A 93 2.92 10.03 -11.99
C SER A 93 1.80 9.07 -12.37
N GLU A 94 0.62 9.17 -11.74
CA GLU A 94 -0.51 8.29 -12.06
C GLU A 94 -1.06 8.58 -13.47
N PRO A 95 -1.03 7.61 -14.40
CA PRO A 95 -1.28 7.86 -15.81
C PRO A 95 -2.74 8.12 -16.16
N HIS A 96 -3.67 7.80 -15.27
CA HIS A 96 -5.11 7.91 -15.53
C HIS A 96 -5.67 9.32 -15.31
N PHE A 97 -4.93 10.21 -14.63
CA PHE A 97 -5.34 11.59 -14.51
C PHE A 97 -4.91 12.38 -15.74
N THR A 98 -5.86 13.02 -16.42
CA THR A 98 -5.62 13.81 -17.60
C THR A 98 -5.17 15.24 -17.28
N SER A 99 -5.45 15.70 -16.06
CA SER A 99 -5.06 17.01 -15.57
C SER A 99 -4.83 17.03 -14.06
N ARG A 100 -4.08 18.03 -13.61
CA ARG A 100 -3.90 18.31 -12.18
C ARG A 100 -5.23 18.59 -11.48
N ASP A 101 -6.12 19.33 -12.13
CA ASP A 101 -7.43 19.68 -11.56
C ASP A 101 -8.31 18.46 -11.33
N GLU A 102 -8.27 17.48 -12.22
CA GLU A 102 -8.97 16.20 -12.06
C GLU A 102 -8.42 15.41 -10.87
N LEU A 103 -7.09 15.32 -10.74
CA LEU A 103 -6.44 14.68 -9.59
C LEU A 103 -6.84 15.36 -8.28
N LEU A 104 -6.76 16.68 -8.20
CA LEU A 104 -7.10 17.43 -6.99
C LEU A 104 -8.59 17.30 -6.62
N ALA A 105 -9.49 17.32 -7.60
CA ALA A 105 -10.92 17.13 -7.36
C ALA A 105 -11.21 15.73 -6.80
N THR A 106 -10.60 14.71 -7.37
CA THR A 106 -10.74 13.31 -6.91
C THR A 106 -10.12 13.14 -5.52
N ALA A 107 -8.96 13.73 -5.28
CA ALA A 107 -8.29 13.71 -3.98
C ALA A 107 -9.17 14.33 -2.88
N LYS A 108 -9.74 15.50 -3.12
CA LYS A 108 -10.65 16.17 -2.18
C LYS A 108 -11.87 15.30 -1.85
N ASN A 109 -12.45 14.65 -2.86
CA ASN A 109 -13.58 13.76 -2.67
C ASN A 109 -13.24 12.56 -1.77
N ILE A 110 -12.12 11.88 -2.02
CA ILE A 110 -11.68 10.75 -1.20
C ILE A 110 -11.31 11.20 0.22
N LEU A 111 -10.59 12.29 0.36
CA LEU A 111 -10.23 12.86 1.67
C LEU A 111 -11.49 13.17 2.51
N ASN A 112 -12.48 13.81 1.91
CA ASN A 112 -13.75 14.09 2.58
C ASN A 112 -14.46 12.81 3.04
N LYS A 113 -14.50 11.77 2.21
CA LYS A 113 -15.05 10.46 2.58
C LYS A 113 -14.32 9.81 3.73
N LEU A 114 -13.01 10.06 3.86
CA LEU A 114 -12.20 9.58 4.97
C LEU A 114 -12.21 10.52 6.20
N GLY A 115 -13.05 11.57 6.18
CA GLY A 115 -13.20 12.50 7.28
C GLY A 115 -12.09 13.54 7.41
N ILE A 116 -11.29 13.74 6.36
CA ILE A 116 -10.29 14.79 6.26
C ILE A 116 -10.87 15.93 5.43
N THR A 117 -11.42 16.94 6.07
CA THR A 117 -12.13 18.06 5.42
C THR A 117 -11.29 19.30 5.27
N ASP A 118 -10.29 19.52 6.13
CA ASP A 118 -9.33 20.61 6.01
C ASP A 118 -8.15 20.19 5.13
N HIS A 119 -8.26 20.43 3.83
CA HIS A 119 -7.28 20.03 2.83
C HIS A 119 -6.02 20.90 2.82
N GLU A 120 -6.09 22.07 3.43
CA GLU A 120 -4.98 23.03 3.56
C GLU A 120 -4.22 22.86 4.89
N ALA A 121 -4.67 21.99 5.77
CA ALA A 121 -3.96 21.69 7.01
C ALA A 121 -2.56 21.14 6.69
N ARG A 122 -1.56 21.54 7.46
CA ARG A 122 -0.21 21.02 7.33
C ARG A 122 -0.11 19.63 7.92
N ILE A 123 0.60 18.75 7.25
CA ILE A 123 0.81 17.36 7.71
C ILE A 123 1.37 17.33 9.13
N GLY A 124 2.30 18.22 9.46
CA GLY A 124 2.91 18.32 10.79
C GLY A 124 1.91 18.59 11.92
N THR A 125 0.72 19.12 11.63
CA THR A 125 -0.33 19.42 12.61
C THR A 125 -1.33 18.31 12.82
N LEU A 126 -1.27 17.24 12.01
CA LEU A 126 -2.23 16.14 12.04
C LEU A 126 -1.90 15.13 13.14
N SER A 127 -2.95 14.50 13.67
CA SER A 127 -2.81 13.31 14.52
C SER A 127 -2.30 12.11 13.72
N GLY A 128 -1.79 11.07 14.41
CA GLY A 128 -1.37 9.84 13.75
C GLY A 128 -2.48 9.16 12.96
N GLY A 129 -3.72 9.16 13.48
CA GLY A 129 -4.88 8.62 12.79
C GLY A 129 -5.26 9.42 11.55
N GLN A 130 -5.16 10.75 11.61
CA GLN A 130 -5.39 11.62 10.45
C GLN A 130 -4.33 11.40 9.37
N ARG A 131 -3.04 11.30 9.73
CA ARG A 131 -1.94 10.98 8.81
C ARG A 131 -2.17 9.66 8.10
N LYS A 132 -2.59 8.61 8.82
CA LYS A 132 -2.92 7.31 8.21
C LYS A 132 -4.05 7.41 7.19
N ARG A 133 -5.08 8.20 7.47
CA ARG A 133 -6.18 8.43 6.52
C ARG A 133 -5.73 9.22 5.29
N VAL A 134 -4.83 10.19 5.44
CA VAL A 134 -4.23 10.91 4.30
C VAL A 134 -3.41 9.95 3.43
N ALA A 135 -2.59 9.10 4.04
CA ALA A 135 -1.82 8.08 3.31
C ALA A 135 -2.73 7.09 2.58
N LEU A 136 -3.82 6.66 3.22
CA LEU A 136 -4.82 5.80 2.60
C LEU A 136 -5.47 6.49 1.39
N ALA A 137 -5.83 7.77 1.50
CA ALA A 137 -6.36 8.55 0.39
C ALA A 137 -5.40 8.55 -0.80
N GLY A 138 -4.10 8.75 -0.55
CA GLY A 138 -3.07 8.71 -1.59
C GLY A 138 -3.02 7.39 -2.35
N VAL A 139 -3.10 6.27 -1.64
CA VAL A 139 -3.09 4.94 -2.26
C VAL A 139 -4.39 4.63 -3.01
N LEU A 140 -5.55 5.06 -2.48
CA LEU A 140 -6.85 4.82 -3.11
C LEU A 140 -7.08 5.61 -4.41
N LEU A 141 -6.29 6.64 -4.66
CA LEU A 141 -6.30 7.37 -5.94
C LEU A 141 -5.64 6.59 -7.08
N SER A 142 -4.84 5.60 -6.76
CA SER A 142 -4.11 4.81 -7.74
C SER A 142 -5.03 3.84 -8.49
N THR A 143 -4.67 3.54 -9.73
CA THR A 143 -5.24 2.46 -10.55
C THR A 143 -4.45 1.16 -10.45
N ALA A 144 -3.79 0.92 -9.33
CA ALA A 144 -3.02 -0.30 -9.13
C ALA A 144 -3.90 -1.56 -9.26
N ASP A 145 -3.35 -2.59 -9.88
CA ASP A 145 -3.99 -3.90 -10.00
C ASP A 145 -4.08 -4.60 -8.64
N LEU A 146 -3.14 -4.29 -7.75
CA LEU A 146 -3.09 -4.83 -6.38
C LEU A 146 -2.77 -3.71 -5.38
N LEU A 147 -3.70 -3.49 -4.45
CA LEU A 147 -3.50 -2.64 -3.29
C LEU A 147 -3.16 -3.47 -2.06
N ILE A 148 -2.07 -3.12 -1.38
CA ILE A 148 -1.64 -3.72 -0.11
C ILE A 148 -1.74 -2.64 0.96
N LEU A 149 -2.64 -2.84 1.93
CA LEU A 149 -3.01 -1.84 2.95
C LEU A 149 -2.61 -2.30 4.35
#